data_7ade27a24352f1321c6a5c43a0f6f736
#
_entry.id   7ade27a24352f1321c6a5c43a0f6f736
#
_cell.length_a   1.000
_cell.length_b   1.000
_cell.length_c   1.000
_cell.angle_alpha   90.00
_cell.angle_beta   90.00
_cell.angle_gamma   90.00
#
_symmetry.space_group_name_H-M   'P 1'
#
loop_
_entity.id
_entity.type
_entity.pdbx_description
1 polymer ?
#
loop_
_entity_poly.entity_id
_entity_poly.type
_entity_poly.pdbx_seq_one_letter_code
_entity_poly.pdbx_strand_id
1 'polypeptide(L)'
;VAANGSWSTTVQAVDMATLRDGNASAQVRVTNVNGNSATATHEYSVDSAAPTVTINTIASDNIINASEAAAGVTVSGTSTAETGQTLTVTLNGTNYQTTVQADGSWSLTLPASDLTALANNGYTLTASVSDLAGNPGSASKGVTVDTTAPVISFNTVAGDDVINNVEHTQAQIISGTATGAVAGDRLVVTIAGQQYVTSTDASGNWSVGVPASVISGLADGTVTISATITDSAGNSSTQTHNVQVNTAAVSLSVSTISGDNIINAAEAGSALTLSGT
;
A
#
# COMPACT_ATOMS: atom_id res chain seq x y z
N VAL A 1 -20.51 52.74 40.30
CA VAL A 1 -21.92 52.29 40.19
C VAL A 1 -22.67 53.38 39.48
N ALA A 2 -23.40 53.09 38.44
CA ALA A 2 -24.26 54.05 37.71
C ALA A 2 -25.50 54.41 38.53
N ALA A 3 -26.24 55.52 38.14
CA ALA A 3 -27.45 55.97 38.83
C ALA A 3 -28.58 54.91 38.87
N ASN A 4 -28.58 53.97 37.95
CA ASN A 4 -29.58 52.88 37.90
C ASN A 4 -29.09 51.62 38.72
N GLY A 5 -28.00 51.74 39.49
CA GLY A 5 -27.43 50.66 40.29
C GLY A 5 -26.50 49.65 39.48
N SER A 6 -26.35 49.83 38.17
CA SER A 6 -25.46 49.00 37.39
C SER A 6 -23.98 49.31 37.64
N TRP A 7 -23.12 48.32 37.43
CA TRP A 7 -21.67 48.48 37.47
C TRP A 7 -21.02 47.56 36.45
N SER A 8 -19.84 47.93 35.97
CA SER A 8 -18.97 47.09 35.16
C SER A 8 -17.53 47.43 35.47
N THR A 9 -16.67 46.46 35.32
CA THR A 9 -15.21 46.63 35.38
C THR A 9 -14.57 45.70 34.36
N THR A 10 -13.39 46.06 33.92
CA THR A 10 -12.60 45.22 32.99
C THR A 10 -11.43 44.62 33.77
N VAL A 11 -11.29 43.28 33.71
CA VAL A 11 -10.11 42.57 34.16
C VAL A 11 -9.15 42.47 32.99
N GLN A 12 -7.88 42.87 33.21
CA GLN A 12 -6.92 42.91 32.13
C GLN A 12 -6.47 41.47 31.73
N ALA A 13 -6.06 41.29 30.48
CA ALA A 13 -5.62 39.97 29.97
C ALA A 13 -4.43 39.41 30.77
N VAL A 14 -3.56 40.27 31.27
CA VAL A 14 -2.43 39.86 32.11
C VAL A 14 -2.86 39.22 33.44
N ASP A 15 -3.97 39.69 34.01
CA ASP A 15 -4.55 39.13 35.23
C ASP A 15 -5.28 37.82 34.93
N MET A 16 -6.04 37.76 33.82
CA MET A 16 -6.70 36.54 33.34
C MET A 16 -5.71 35.42 33.08
N ALA A 17 -4.54 35.71 32.53
CA ALA A 17 -3.47 34.73 32.27
C ALA A 17 -2.86 34.10 33.53
N THR A 18 -3.14 34.66 34.73
CA THR A 18 -2.68 34.10 36.01
C THR A 18 -3.64 33.10 36.64
N LEU A 19 -4.86 33.02 36.10
CA LEU A 19 -5.87 32.08 36.58
C LEU A 19 -5.38 30.63 36.32
N ARG A 20 -5.72 29.76 37.26
CA ARG A 20 -5.41 28.33 37.19
C ARG A 20 -6.68 27.55 36.89
N ASP A 21 -6.55 26.46 36.18
CA ASP A 21 -7.68 25.57 35.94
C ASP A 21 -8.30 25.07 37.24
N GLY A 22 -9.60 25.03 37.27
CA GLY A 22 -10.41 24.65 38.41
C GLY A 22 -11.47 25.69 38.79
N ASN A 23 -12.05 25.49 39.95
CA ASN A 23 -13.08 26.42 40.46
C ASN A 23 -12.45 27.73 40.94
N ALA A 24 -13.05 28.83 40.55
CA ALA A 24 -12.65 30.16 40.89
C ALA A 24 -13.87 30.99 41.32
N SER A 25 -13.66 32.11 42.00
CA SER A 25 -14.74 33.03 42.41
C SER A 25 -14.37 34.47 42.16
N ALA A 26 -15.32 35.23 41.69
CA ALA A 26 -15.25 36.69 41.59
C ALA A 26 -16.04 37.33 42.74
N GLN A 27 -15.37 38.15 43.52
CA GLN A 27 -16.00 38.86 44.62
C GLN A 27 -16.03 40.35 44.35
N VAL A 28 -17.19 40.96 44.50
CA VAL A 28 -17.42 42.41 44.39
C VAL A 28 -17.89 42.96 45.70
N ARG A 29 -17.29 44.09 46.11
CA ARG A 29 -17.66 44.82 47.30
C ARG A 29 -18.05 46.26 46.92
N VAL A 30 -19.15 46.72 47.43
CA VAL A 30 -19.56 48.12 47.34
C VAL A 30 -19.66 48.70 48.77
N THR A 31 -19.21 49.94 48.92
CA THR A 31 -19.35 50.68 50.19
C THR A 31 -20.00 52.01 49.91
N ASN A 32 -21.04 52.38 50.70
CA ASN A 32 -21.68 53.65 50.56
C ASN A 32 -20.97 54.78 51.35
N VAL A 33 -21.44 56.03 51.17
CA VAL A 33 -20.78 57.17 51.79
C VAL A 33 -20.82 57.16 53.33
N ASN A 34 -21.69 56.35 53.95
CA ASN A 34 -21.82 56.20 55.41
C ASN A 34 -20.93 55.00 55.92
N GLY A 35 -20.12 54.35 55.05
CA GLY A 35 -19.26 53.27 55.43
C GLY A 35 -19.90 51.86 55.44
N ASN A 36 -21.17 51.71 55.13
CA ASN A 36 -21.88 50.45 55.04
C ASN A 36 -21.46 49.73 53.76
N SER A 37 -21.12 48.46 53.88
CA SER A 37 -20.62 47.62 52.77
C SER A 37 -21.55 46.44 52.48
N ALA A 38 -21.64 46.07 51.20
CA ALA A 38 -22.25 44.82 50.71
C ALA A 38 -21.24 44.10 49.84
N THR A 39 -21.24 42.79 49.92
CA THR A 39 -20.36 41.90 49.11
C THR A 39 -21.23 40.90 48.36
N ALA A 40 -20.91 40.65 47.09
CA ALA A 40 -21.48 39.57 46.30
C ALA A 40 -20.35 38.72 45.72
N THR A 41 -20.55 37.40 45.64
CA THR A 41 -19.62 36.45 45.09
C THR A 41 -20.31 35.68 43.97
N HIS A 42 -19.57 35.42 42.88
CA HIS A 42 -20.01 34.57 41.78
C HIS A 42 -18.94 33.51 41.53
N GLU A 43 -19.35 32.25 41.57
CA GLU A 43 -18.47 31.10 41.28
C GLU A 43 -18.44 30.85 39.77
N TYR A 44 -17.25 30.49 39.24
CA TYR A 44 -17.04 30.10 37.85
C TYR A 44 -15.92 29.06 37.78
N SER A 45 -15.78 28.38 36.68
CA SER A 45 -14.67 27.48 36.40
C SER A 45 -13.71 28.06 35.36
N VAL A 46 -12.48 27.77 35.50
CA VAL A 46 -11.40 28.03 34.54
C VAL A 46 -10.95 26.72 33.98
N ASP A 47 -10.89 26.61 32.68
CA ASP A 47 -10.29 25.51 31.94
C ASP A 47 -9.55 26.07 30.72
N SER A 48 -8.25 25.99 30.71
CA SER A 48 -7.35 26.48 29.65
C SER A 48 -6.51 25.37 29.05
N ALA A 49 -6.71 24.12 29.51
CA ALA A 49 -5.95 22.96 29.08
C ALA A 49 -6.51 22.37 27.79
N ALA A 50 -5.75 22.50 26.69
CA ALA A 50 -6.15 21.86 25.42
C ALA A 50 -6.15 20.33 25.55
N PRO A 51 -7.15 19.64 24.97
CA PRO A 51 -7.17 18.19 24.96
C PRO A 51 -6.02 17.62 24.08
N THR A 52 -5.47 16.49 24.48
CA THR A 52 -4.53 15.73 23.66
C THR A 52 -5.29 14.88 22.65
N VAL A 53 -4.70 14.68 21.45
CA VAL A 53 -5.23 13.82 20.40
C VAL A 53 -4.11 12.88 19.94
N THR A 54 -4.44 11.62 19.67
CA THR A 54 -3.52 10.67 19.04
C THR A 54 -4.17 10.06 17.80
N ILE A 55 -3.34 9.59 16.86
CA ILE A 55 -3.75 8.84 15.67
C ILE A 55 -2.95 7.56 15.62
N ASN A 56 -3.64 6.42 15.60
CA ASN A 56 -3.02 5.10 15.46
C ASN A 56 -2.40 4.91 14.07
N THR A 57 -1.68 3.81 13.88
CA THR A 57 -1.18 3.42 12.55
C THR A 57 -2.37 3.20 11.62
N ILE A 58 -2.32 3.82 10.44
CA ILE A 58 -3.36 3.76 9.40
C ILE A 58 -3.04 2.55 8.52
N ALA A 59 -4.03 1.76 8.13
CA ALA A 59 -3.88 0.63 7.21
C ALA A 59 -2.75 -0.35 7.60
N SER A 60 -2.42 -0.47 8.90
CA SER A 60 -1.36 -1.28 9.53
C SER A 60 0.09 -0.79 9.34
N ASP A 61 0.41 -0.01 8.32
CA ASP A 61 1.77 0.44 7.98
C ASP A 61 1.87 1.92 7.57
N ASN A 62 0.75 2.65 7.56
CA ASN A 62 0.56 4.01 7.04
C ASN A 62 0.69 4.11 5.51
N ILE A 63 0.49 3.01 4.78
CA ILE A 63 0.35 2.99 3.33
C ILE A 63 -1.05 2.46 3.01
N ILE A 64 -1.77 3.13 2.14
CA ILE A 64 -3.08 2.69 1.65
C ILE A 64 -2.88 2.13 0.25
N ASN A 65 -2.97 0.81 0.11
CA ASN A 65 -2.87 0.11 -1.17
C ASN A 65 -4.24 0.02 -1.89
N ALA A 66 -4.26 -0.54 -3.10
CA ALA A 66 -5.46 -0.65 -3.92
C ALA A 66 -6.60 -1.41 -3.23
N SER A 67 -6.28 -2.51 -2.53
CA SER A 67 -7.27 -3.34 -1.84
C SER A 67 -7.88 -2.60 -0.65
N GLU A 68 -7.05 -1.92 0.13
CA GLU A 68 -7.49 -1.14 1.29
C GLU A 68 -8.28 0.10 0.86
N ALA A 69 -7.84 0.79 -0.20
CA ALA A 69 -8.59 1.91 -0.77
C ALA A 69 -9.99 1.46 -1.23
N ALA A 70 -10.09 0.30 -1.89
CA ALA A 70 -11.36 -0.27 -2.36
C ALA A 70 -12.28 -0.76 -1.23
N ALA A 71 -11.72 -1.15 -0.09
CA ALA A 71 -12.47 -1.60 1.08
C ALA A 71 -12.93 -0.44 1.98
N GLY A 72 -12.26 0.72 1.90
CA GLY A 72 -12.32 1.77 2.89
C GLY A 72 -11.41 1.50 4.08
N VAL A 73 -10.88 2.54 4.70
CA VAL A 73 -9.88 2.44 5.77
C VAL A 73 -10.43 3.01 7.07
N THR A 74 -10.42 2.22 8.13
CA THR A 74 -10.73 2.71 9.48
C THR A 74 -9.53 3.42 10.07
N VAL A 75 -9.70 4.68 10.46
CA VAL A 75 -8.75 5.47 11.22
C VAL A 75 -9.24 5.61 12.65
N SER A 76 -8.33 5.58 13.61
CA SER A 76 -8.66 5.58 15.03
C SER A 76 -7.57 6.23 15.88
N GLY A 77 -7.89 6.50 17.11
CA GLY A 77 -6.95 7.06 18.07
C GLY A 77 -7.60 7.29 19.43
N THR A 78 -7.00 8.18 20.22
CA THR A 78 -7.52 8.58 21.53
C THR A 78 -7.57 10.11 21.66
N SER A 79 -8.39 10.60 22.54
CA SER A 79 -8.44 12.00 22.94
C SER A 79 -8.75 12.12 24.43
N THR A 80 -8.25 13.19 25.07
CA THR A 80 -8.62 13.56 26.44
C THR A 80 -9.78 14.55 26.50
N ALA A 81 -10.35 14.95 25.35
CA ALA A 81 -11.61 15.72 25.35
C ALA A 81 -12.75 14.88 25.94
N GLU A 82 -13.77 15.53 26.45
CA GLU A 82 -14.88 14.85 27.12
C GLU A 82 -15.68 13.98 26.15
N THR A 83 -16.30 12.98 26.71
CA THR A 83 -17.20 12.07 25.98
C THR A 83 -18.27 12.84 25.20
N GLY A 84 -18.44 12.48 23.94
CA GLY A 84 -19.42 13.09 23.04
C GLY A 84 -18.92 14.32 22.30
N GLN A 85 -17.71 14.84 22.59
CA GLN A 85 -17.13 15.93 21.79
C GLN A 85 -16.94 15.49 20.34
N THR A 86 -17.29 16.36 19.40
CA THR A 86 -17.13 16.10 17.96
C THR A 86 -15.67 16.21 17.58
N LEU A 87 -15.11 15.09 17.09
CA LEU A 87 -13.76 15.02 16.52
C LEU A 87 -13.86 15.04 14.99
N THR A 88 -13.09 15.93 14.37
CA THR A 88 -13.03 16.07 12.91
C THR A 88 -11.70 15.50 12.42
N VAL A 89 -11.78 14.55 11.48
CA VAL A 89 -10.62 14.03 10.73
C VAL A 89 -10.63 14.68 9.35
N THR A 90 -9.50 15.24 8.94
CA THR A 90 -9.32 15.87 7.62
C THR A 90 -8.29 15.11 6.83
N LEU A 91 -8.65 14.68 5.62
CA LEU A 91 -7.74 14.08 4.63
C LEU A 91 -7.96 14.75 3.28
N ASN A 92 -6.89 15.26 2.67
CA ASN A 92 -6.94 15.94 1.36
C ASN A 92 -8.04 17.00 1.25
N GLY A 93 -8.28 17.78 2.33
CA GLY A 93 -9.31 18.83 2.38
C GLY A 93 -10.73 18.35 2.64
N THR A 94 -11.00 17.05 2.68
CA THR A 94 -12.30 16.47 3.04
C THR A 94 -12.36 16.21 4.54
N ASN A 95 -13.47 16.62 5.16
CA ASN A 95 -13.72 16.48 6.60
C ASN A 95 -14.67 15.31 6.87
N TYR A 96 -14.29 14.48 7.83
CA TYR A 96 -15.08 13.37 8.36
C TYR A 96 -15.27 13.58 9.86
N GLN A 97 -16.42 13.24 10.40
CA GLN A 97 -16.73 13.48 11.82
C GLN A 97 -17.03 12.19 12.56
N THR A 98 -16.59 12.13 13.80
CA THR A 98 -16.92 11.11 14.78
C THR A 98 -17.02 11.77 16.16
N THR A 99 -17.25 11.00 17.21
CA THR A 99 -17.28 11.49 18.58
C THR A 99 -16.28 10.77 19.48
N VAL A 100 -15.78 11.46 20.48
CA VAL A 100 -14.97 10.88 21.55
C VAL A 100 -15.85 9.97 22.41
N GLN A 101 -15.43 8.72 22.60
CA GLN A 101 -16.13 7.72 23.39
C GLN A 101 -15.82 7.86 24.90
N ALA A 102 -16.57 7.13 25.75
CA ALA A 102 -16.42 7.19 27.20
C ALA A 102 -15.04 6.75 27.71
N ASP A 103 -14.34 5.92 26.94
CA ASP A 103 -12.97 5.47 27.23
C ASP A 103 -11.87 6.37 26.61
N GLY A 104 -12.28 7.50 26.02
CA GLY A 104 -11.40 8.43 25.31
C GLY A 104 -11.01 7.97 23.91
N SER A 105 -11.48 6.83 23.43
CA SER A 105 -11.22 6.37 22.06
C SER A 105 -12.08 7.11 21.03
N TRP A 106 -11.60 7.13 19.79
CA TRP A 106 -12.37 7.56 18.63
C TRP A 106 -12.02 6.72 17.41
N SER A 107 -12.98 6.50 16.52
CA SER A 107 -12.77 5.83 15.24
C SER A 107 -13.77 6.30 14.21
N LEU A 108 -13.38 6.23 12.93
CA LEU A 108 -14.26 6.40 11.78
C LEU A 108 -13.67 5.66 10.57
N THR A 109 -14.52 5.39 9.59
CA THR A 109 -14.09 4.77 8.33
C THR A 109 -14.05 5.83 7.24
N LEU A 110 -12.89 5.98 6.58
CA LEU A 110 -12.74 6.75 5.35
C LEU A 110 -13.37 5.94 4.22
N PRO A 111 -14.33 6.49 3.46
CA PRO A 111 -15.05 5.71 2.47
C PRO A 111 -14.18 5.39 1.25
N ALA A 112 -14.42 4.22 0.65
CA ALA A 112 -13.70 3.76 -0.54
C ALA A 112 -13.78 4.75 -1.71
N SER A 113 -14.93 5.43 -1.89
CA SER A 113 -15.10 6.45 -2.94
C SER A 113 -14.07 7.57 -2.88
N ASP A 114 -13.72 7.99 -1.68
CA ASP A 114 -12.81 9.11 -1.45
C ASP A 114 -11.35 8.65 -1.57
N LEU A 115 -11.05 7.45 -1.04
CA LEU A 115 -9.70 6.88 -1.09
C LEU A 115 -9.28 6.49 -2.51
N THR A 116 -10.18 5.88 -3.30
CA THR A 116 -9.90 5.50 -4.70
C THR A 116 -9.80 6.70 -5.64
N ALA A 117 -10.29 7.89 -5.23
CA ALA A 117 -10.13 9.13 -5.98
C ALA A 117 -8.79 9.84 -5.70
N LEU A 118 -8.03 9.40 -4.68
CA LEU A 118 -6.72 9.97 -4.39
C LEU A 118 -5.67 9.50 -5.39
N ALA A 119 -4.81 10.42 -5.81
CA ALA A 119 -3.61 10.05 -6.57
C ALA A 119 -2.59 9.35 -5.68
N ASN A 120 -1.72 8.52 -6.27
CA ASN A 120 -0.57 7.98 -5.54
C ASN A 120 0.34 9.13 -5.08
N ASN A 121 0.37 9.37 -3.78
CA ASN A 121 1.18 10.43 -3.16
C ASN A 121 1.19 10.27 -1.63
N GLY A 122 2.06 11.08 -0.98
CA GLY A 122 2.02 11.31 0.46
C GLY A 122 0.96 12.34 0.84
N TYR A 123 0.16 12.02 1.85
CA TYR A 123 -0.89 12.89 2.42
C TYR A 123 -0.65 13.07 3.91
N THR A 124 -1.23 14.12 4.47
CA THR A 124 -1.32 14.33 5.91
C THR A 124 -2.76 14.18 6.35
N LEU A 125 -3.02 13.25 7.25
CA LEU A 125 -4.28 13.12 7.96
C LEU A 125 -4.17 13.92 9.26
N THR A 126 -5.16 14.77 9.54
CA THR A 126 -5.25 15.58 10.77
C THR A 126 -6.52 15.23 11.52
N ALA A 127 -6.41 15.01 12.83
CA ALA A 127 -7.55 14.85 13.72
C ALA A 127 -7.58 16.05 14.68
N SER A 128 -8.74 16.68 14.84
CA SER A 128 -8.94 17.86 15.71
C SER A 128 -10.23 17.75 16.50
N VAL A 129 -10.21 18.25 17.71
CA VAL A 129 -11.35 18.30 18.63
C VAL A 129 -11.20 19.51 19.55
N SER A 130 -12.30 20.08 20.02
CA SER A 130 -12.27 21.00 21.14
C SER A 130 -12.95 20.35 22.35
N ASP A 131 -12.47 20.68 23.55
CA ASP A 131 -13.15 20.30 24.79
C ASP A 131 -14.42 21.12 25.04
N LEU A 132 -15.13 20.91 26.15
CA LEU A 132 -16.33 21.64 26.53
C LEU A 132 -16.07 23.11 26.79
N ALA A 133 -14.84 23.48 27.20
CA ALA A 133 -14.46 24.88 27.43
C ALA A 133 -14.11 25.60 26.11
N GLY A 134 -13.93 24.87 25.01
CA GLY A 134 -13.61 25.41 23.69
C GLY A 134 -12.11 25.41 23.38
N ASN A 135 -11.25 24.81 24.21
CA ASN A 135 -9.81 24.71 23.93
C ASN A 135 -9.56 23.69 22.80
N PRO A 136 -8.85 24.05 21.71
CA PRO A 136 -8.63 23.15 20.59
C PRO A 136 -7.43 22.24 20.83
N GLY A 137 -7.59 20.95 20.53
CA GLY A 137 -6.51 19.97 20.44
C GLY A 137 -6.43 19.35 19.04
N SER A 138 -5.25 18.96 18.59
CA SER A 138 -5.08 18.32 17.28
C SER A 138 -3.84 17.43 17.22
N ALA A 139 -3.87 16.46 16.30
CA ALA A 139 -2.73 15.64 15.91
C ALA A 139 -2.72 15.46 14.39
N SER A 140 -1.53 15.19 13.84
CA SER A 140 -1.34 14.91 12.42
C SER A 140 -0.52 13.65 12.21
N LYS A 141 -0.81 12.89 11.16
CA LYS A 141 -0.10 11.68 10.75
C LYS A 141 0.07 11.64 9.24
N GLY A 142 1.31 11.32 8.79
CA GLY A 142 1.57 11.05 7.39
C GLY A 142 0.97 9.69 6.98
N VAL A 143 0.39 9.65 5.79
CA VAL A 143 -0.09 8.43 5.14
C VAL A 143 0.27 8.50 3.66
N THR A 144 0.73 7.40 3.08
CA THR A 144 1.01 7.29 1.66
C THR A 144 -0.14 6.54 0.98
N VAL A 145 -0.59 7.01 -0.17
CA VAL A 145 -1.48 6.26 -1.04
C VAL A 145 -0.65 5.73 -2.20
N ASP A 146 -0.62 4.42 -2.35
CA ASP A 146 -0.04 3.72 -3.49
C ASP A 146 -0.96 2.57 -3.89
N THR A 147 -1.66 2.74 -4.99
CA THR A 147 -2.66 1.81 -5.50
C THR A 147 -2.24 1.16 -6.82
N THR A 148 -0.99 1.34 -7.24
CA THR A 148 -0.50 0.88 -8.53
C THR A 148 0.40 -0.35 -8.38
N ALA A 149 -0.09 -1.51 -8.80
CA ALA A 149 0.73 -2.71 -8.87
C ALA A 149 1.76 -2.62 -10.02
N PRO A 150 2.98 -3.17 -9.85
CA PRO A 150 3.95 -3.27 -10.92
C PRO A 150 3.45 -4.13 -12.08
N VAL A 151 3.93 -3.84 -13.31
CA VAL A 151 3.55 -4.57 -14.53
C VAL A 151 4.69 -5.49 -14.96
N ILE A 152 4.43 -6.81 -14.98
CA ILE A 152 5.40 -7.84 -15.34
C ILE A 152 5.46 -8.02 -16.86
N SER A 153 6.68 -8.21 -17.40
CA SER A 153 6.91 -8.78 -18.71
C SER A 153 7.92 -9.93 -18.63
N PHE A 154 7.80 -10.89 -19.54
CA PHE A 154 8.73 -12.00 -19.69
C PHE A 154 9.69 -11.76 -20.85
N ASN A 155 10.93 -12.19 -20.70
CA ASN A 155 11.82 -12.42 -21.82
C ASN A 155 11.55 -13.81 -22.42
N THR A 156 12.00 -14.03 -23.66
CA THR A 156 11.97 -15.33 -24.32
C THR A 156 12.70 -16.38 -23.48
N VAL A 157 12.08 -17.53 -23.27
CA VAL A 157 12.65 -18.68 -22.57
C VAL A 157 13.37 -19.57 -23.61
N ALA A 158 14.48 -20.18 -23.24
CA ALA A 158 15.28 -21.04 -24.11
C ALA A 158 15.72 -20.37 -25.44
N GLY A 159 15.52 -19.05 -25.59
CA GLY A 159 15.89 -18.27 -26.77
C GLY A 159 14.77 -18.07 -27.80
N ASP A 160 13.75 -18.92 -27.85
CA ASP A 160 12.66 -18.91 -28.83
C ASP A 160 11.29 -19.33 -28.28
N ASP A 161 11.16 -19.48 -26.97
CA ASP A 161 9.98 -20.01 -26.26
C ASP A 161 9.64 -21.46 -26.61
N VAL A 162 10.62 -22.22 -27.14
CA VAL A 162 10.51 -23.65 -27.39
C VAL A 162 11.60 -24.38 -26.64
N ILE A 163 11.24 -25.27 -25.73
CA ILE A 163 12.17 -26.15 -25.03
C ILE A 163 12.32 -27.43 -25.89
N ASN A 164 13.40 -27.53 -26.64
CA ASN A 164 13.72 -28.65 -27.46
C ASN A 164 14.36 -29.81 -26.66
N ASN A 165 14.66 -30.94 -27.32
CA ASN A 165 15.18 -32.13 -26.69
C ASN A 165 16.52 -31.89 -25.94
N VAL A 166 17.37 -30.95 -26.38
CA VAL A 166 18.63 -30.62 -25.70
C VAL A 166 18.38 -29.79 -24.48
N GLU A 167 17.57 -28.72 -24.63
CA GLU A 167 17.21 -27.77 -23.56
C GLU A 167 16.38 -28.42 -22.46
N HIS A 168 15.56 -29.43 -22.82
CA HIS A 168 14.76 -30.23 -21.90
C HIS A 168 15.61 -30.98 -20.86
N THR A 169 16.90 -31.22 -21.14
CA THR A 169 17.83 -31.85 -20.20
C THR A 169 18.67 -30.86 -19.39
N GLN A 170 18.45 -29.55 -19.57
CA GLN A 170 19.25 -28.49 -18.97
C GLN A 170 18.40 -27.62 -18.05
N ALA A 171 19.06 -26.94 -17.10
CA ALA A 171 18.43 -25.89 -16.33
C ALA A 171 18.08 -24.69 -17.23
N GLN A 172 16.92 -24.10 -17.04
CA GLN A 172 16.49 -22.92 -17.79
C GLN A 172 16.45 -21.69 -16.88
N ILE A 173 16.73 -20.53 -17.45
CA ILE A 173 16.55 -19.24 -16.78
C ILE A 173 15.25 -18.62 -17.30
N ILE A 174 14.34 -18.32 -16.38
CA ILE A 174 13.14 -17.53 -16.65
C ILE A 174 13.42 -16.13 -16.14
N SER A 175 13.23 -15.13 -16.99
CA SER A 175 13.56 -13.74 -16.67
C SER A 175 12.60 -12.76 -17.33
N GLY A 176 12.69 -11.50 -16.90
CA GLY A 176 11.89 -10.44 -17.47
C GLY A 176 12.12 -9.10 -16.77
N THR A 177 11.16 -8.20 -16.94
CA THR A 177 11.15 -6.91 -16.27
C THR A 177 9.83 -6.68 -15.55
N ALA A 178 9.83 -5.81 -14.55
CA ALA A 178 8.64 -5.35 -13.84
C ALA A 178 8.66 -3.82 -13.80
N THR A 179 7.85 -3.20 -14.67
CA THR A 179 7.74 -1.74 -14.73
C THR A 179 6.95 -1.23 -13.53
N GLY A 180 7.45 -0.18 -12.87
CA GLY A 180 6.87 0.37 -11.65
C GLY A 180 7.35 -0.33 -10.38
N ALA A 181 8.09 -1.45 -10.49
CA ALA A 181 8.71 -2.11 -9.35
C ALA A 181 9.92 -1.33 -8.83
N VAL A 182 10.18 -1.46 -7.54
CA VAL A 182 11.42 -0.99 -6.91
C VAL A 182 12.34 -2.17 -6.58
N ALA A 183 13.62 -1.86 -6.32
CA ALA A 183 14.57 -2.91 -5.94
C ALA A 183 14.13 -3.63 -4.67
N GLY A 184 14.03 -4.95 -4.74
CA GLY A 184 13.63 -5.80 -3.64
C GLY A 184 12.15 -6.20 -3.62
N ASP A 185 11.30 -5.69 -4.54
CA ASP A 185 9.93 -6.15 -4.66
C ASP A 185 9.90 -7.66 -4.94
N ARG A 186 9.08 -8.36 -4.15
CA ARG A 186 9.08 -9.83 -4.14
C ARG A 186 8.32 -10.38 -5.34
N LEU A 187 8.98 -11.28 -6.10
CA LEU A 187 8.41 -11.93 -7.26
C LEU A 187 8.43 -13.47 -7.08
N VAL A 188 7.31 -14.11 -7.42
CA VAL A 188 7.14 -15.57 -7.38
C VAL A 188 6.84 -16.07 -8.79
N VAL A 189 7.71 -16.93 -9.32
CA VAL A 189 7.50 -17.63 -10.59
C VAL A 189 7.01 -19.04 -10.30
N THR A 190 5.95 -19.46 -10.98
CA THR A 190 5.39 -20.82 -10.87
C THR A 190 5.45 -21.50 -12.23
N ILE A 191 6.07 -22.68 -12.28
CA ILE A 191 6.12 -23.58 -13.44
C ILE A 191 5.88 -25.02 -12.97
N ALA A 192 5.04 -25.77 -13.64
CA ALA A 192 4.69 -27.15 -13.30
C ALA A 192 4.31 -27.34 -11.81
N GLY A 193 3.64 -26.35 -11.20
CA GLY A 193 3.25 -26.36 -9.80
C GLY A 193 4.38 -26.07 -8.81
N GLN A 194 5.62 -25.89 -9.26
CA GLN A 194 6.77 -25.52 -8.43
C GLN A 194 6.90 -24.00 -8.38
N GLN A 195 7.20 -23.46 -7.19
CA GLN A 195 7.37 -22.02 -6.96
C GLN A 195 8.84 -21.65 -6.74
N TYR A 196 9.26 -20.60 -7.40
CA TYR A 196 10.60 -20.01 -7.29
C TYR A 196 10.45 -18.54 -6.90
N VAL A 197 11.13 -18.15 -5.82
CA VAL A 197 11.08 -16.79 -5.29
C VAL A 197 12.33 -16.04 -5.73
N THR A 198 12.12 -14.83 -6.24
CA THR A 198 13.18 -13.87 -6.56
C THR A 198 12.72 -12.46 -6.18
N SER A 199 13.52 -11.46 -6.50
CA SER A 199 13.17 -10.05 -6.34
C SER A 199 13.67 -9.25 -7.54
N THR A 200 13.14 -8.06 -7.72
CA THR A 200 13.59 -7.11 -8.74
C THR A 200 14.89 -6.42 -8.34
N ASP A 201 15.72 -6.10 -9.32
CA ASP A 201 16.86 -5.18 -9.16
C ASP A 201 16.43 -3.71 -9.27
N ALA A 202 17.41 -2.78 -9.17
CA ALA A 202 17.14 -1.34 -9.25
C ALA A 202 16.62 -0.86 -10.63
N SER A 203 16.73 -1.69 -11.66
CA SER A 203 16.22 -1.43 -13.01
C SER A 203 14.89 -2.14 -13.29
N GLY A 204 14.33 -2.82 -12.29
CA GLY A 204 13.12 -3.63 -12.41
C GLY A 204 13.34 -4.99 -13.08
N ASN A 205 14.59 -5.43 -13.34
CA ASN A 205 14.83 -6.75 -13.91
C ASN A 205 14.68 -7.84 -12.83
N TRP A 206 14.23 -9.00 -13.25
CA TRP A 206 14.13 -10.19 -12.41
C TRP A 206 14.57 -11.44 -13.18
N SER A 207 15.05 -12.43 -12.46
CA SER A 207 15.39 -13.74 -13.03
C SER A 207 15.32 -14.83 -11.98
N VAL A 208 15.05 -16.07 -12.43
CA VAL A 208 15.05 -17.27 -11.62
C VAL A 208 15.59 -18.45 -12.44
N GLY A 209 16.41 -19.28 -11.81
CA GLY A 209 16.88 -20.54 -12.40
C GLY A 209 15.92 -21.67 -12.06
N VAL A 210 15.43 -22.38 -13.07
CA VAL A 210 14.63 -23.60 -12.93
C VAL A 210 15.53 -24.80 -13.16
N PRO A 211 15.66 -25.72 -12.19
CA PRO A 211 16.58 -26.87 -12.30
C PRO A 211 16.22 -27.80 -13.46
N ALA A 212 17.23 -28.44 -14.04
CA ALA A 212 17.07 -29.46 -15.10
C ALA A 212 16.09 -30.58 -14.73
N SER A 213 16.04 -30.99 -13.46
CA SER A 213 15.10 -32.00 -12.96
C SER A 213 13.62 -31.62 -13.07
N VAL A 214 13.29 -30.31 -13.04
CA VAL A 214 11.92 -29.83 -13.26
C VAL A 214 11.65 -29.72 -14.76
N ILE A 215 12.59 -29.17 -15.53
CA ILE A 215 12.47 -29.04 -16.99
C ILE A 215 12.30 -30.39 -17.65
N SER A 216 13.10 -31.42 -17.28
CA SER A 216 12.99 -32.77 -17.80
C SER A 216 11.73 -33.54 -17.40
N GLY A 217 10.98 -33.04 -16.45
CA GLY A 217 9.67 -33.55 -16.06
C GLY A 217 8.49 -32.95 -16.83
N LEU A 218 8.73 -31.94 -17.69
CA LEU A 218 7.68 -31.33 -18.51
C LEU A 218 7.28 -32.26 -19.65
N ALA A 219 6.01 -32.44 -19.90
CA ALA A 219 5.53 -33.18 -21.05
C ALA A 219 5.52 -32.30 -22.31
N ASP A 220 5.64 -32.93 -23.48
CA ASP A 220 5.47 -32.24 -24.76
C ASP A 220 4.09 -31.52 -24.82
N GLY A 221 4.12 -30.29 -25.32
CA GLY A 221 2.94 -29.43 -25.40
C GLY A 221 3.19 -28.06 -24.79
N THR A 222 2.12 -27.28 -24.62
CA THR A 222 2.21 -25.94 -24.05
C THR A 222 2.30 -26.00 -22.52
N VAL A 223 3.33 -25.37 -21.99
CA VAL A 223 3.51 -25.15 -20.54
C VAL A 223 3.30 -23.68 -20.24
N THR A 224 2.40 -23.38 -19.28
CA THR A 224 2.17 -22.03 -18.83
C THR A 224 3.04 -21.75 -17.59
N ILE A 225 3.81 -20.67 -17.68
CA ILE A 225 4.58 -20.09 -16.58
C ILE A 225 3.77 -18.90 -16.06
N SER A 226 3.63 -18.77 -14.74
CA SER A 226 3.06 -17.57 -14.14
C SER A 226 4.07 -16.86 -13.26
N ALA A 227 4.07 -15.53 -13.27
CA ALA A 227 4.86 -14.72 -12.36
C ALA A 227 3.92 -13.75 -11.64
N THR A 228 4.05 -13.69 -10.32
CA THR A 228 3.32 -12.74 -9.46
C THR A 228 4.33 -11.87 -8.74
N ILE A 229 4.17 -10.55 -8.86
CA ILE A 229 4.94 -9.56 -8.12
C ILE A 229 4.05 -8.88 -7.08
N THR A 230 4.63 -8.57 -5.94
CA THR A 230 3.99 -7.75 -4.89
C THR A 230 4.97 -6.65 -4.51
N ASP A 231 4.51 -5.41 -4.58
CA ASP A 231 5.31 -4.24 -4.18
C ASP A 231 5.33 -4.03 -2.65
N SER A 232 6.05 -3.01 -2.21
CA SER A 232 6.17 -2.67 -0.79
C SER A 232 4.89 -2.14 -0.15
N ALA A 233 3.92 -1.67 -0.96
CA ALA A 233 2.60 -1.25 -0.51
C ALA A 233 1.60 -2.43 -0.41
N GLY A 234 1.97 -3.61 -0.92
CA GLY A 234 1.11 -4.78 -0.95
C GLY A 234 0.25 -4.91 -2.21
N ASN A 235 0.43 -4.04 -3.24
CA ASN A 235 -0.26 -4.22 -4.51
C ASN A 235 0.38 -5.36 -5.29
N SER A 236 -0.43 -6.24 -5.86
CA SER A 236 0.05 -7.42 -6.58
C SER A 236 -0.48 -7.47 -8.00
N SER A 237 0.35 -7.93 -8.92
CA SER A 237 -0.05 -8.29 -10.27
C SER A 237 0.48 -9.66 -10.66
N THR A 238 -0.23 -10.33 -11.58
CA THR A 238 0.17 -11.64 -12.11
C THR A 238 0.14 -11.60 -13.62
N GLN A 239 1.20 -12.13 -14.24
CA GLN A 239 1.31 -12.31 -15.67
C GLN A 239 1.65 -13.76 -16.00
N THR A 240 1.15 -14.25 -17.14
CA THR A 240 1.44 -15.59 -17.64
C THR A 240 2.22 -15.54 -18.95
N HIS A 241 3.06 -16.55 -19.17
CA HIS A 241 3.84 -16.74 -20.38
C HIS A 241 3.79 -18.21 -20.81
N ASN A 242 3.57 -18.49 -22.09
CA ASN A 242 3.48 -19.85 -22.60
C ASN A 242 4.79 -20.23 -23.30
N VAL A 243 5.29 -21.42 -22.98
CA VAL A 243 6.45 -22.03 -23.60
C VAL A 243 6.02 -23.36 -24.19
N GLN A 244 6.48 -23.67 -25.39
CA GLN A 244 6.22 -24.94 -26.03
C GLN A 244 7.32 -25.95 -25.69
N VAL A 245 6.97 -27.11 -25.17
CA VAL A 245 7.92 -28.24 -25.02
C VAL A 245 7.74 -29.14 -26.24
N ASN A 246 8.85 -29.42 -26.95
CA ASN A 246 8.89 -30.31 -28.10
C ASN A 246 10.18 -31.08 -28.08
N THR A 247 10.15 -32.32 -27.59
CA THR A 247 11.28 -33.21 -27.47
C THR A 247 11.36 -34.25 -28.60
N ALA A 248 10.44 -34.17 -29.57
CA ALA A 248 10.37 -35.09 -30.68
C ALA A 248 11.67 -35.12 -31.50
N ALA A 249 12.32 -36.26 -31.54
CA ALA A 249 13.51 -36.44 -32.36
C ALA A 249 13.14 -36.44 -33.85
N VAL A 250 13.92 -35.71 -34.64
CA VAL A 250 13.86 -35.85 -36.08
C VAL A 250 14.60 -37.13 -36.49
N SER A 251 14.05 -37.90 -37.42
CA SER A 251 14.70 -39.05 -38.01
C SER A 251 15.12 -38.73 -39.45
N LEU A 252 16.30 -39.14 -39.79
CA LEU A 252 16.82 -39.04 -41.15
C LEU A 252 17.38 -40.40 -41.55
N SER A 253 16.97 -40.90 -42.69
CA SER A 253 17.53 -42.10 -43.28
C SER A 253 18.00 -41.82 -44.72
N VAL A 254 18.99 -42.54 -45.16
CA VAL A 254 19.42 -42.55 -46.56
C VAL A 254 19.04 -43.90 -47.16
N SER A 255 18.31 -43.89 -48.27
CA SER A 255 17.97 -45.11 -48.96
C SER A 255 19.19 -45.76 -49.59
N THR A 256 19.04 -47.02 -49.99
CA THR A 256 20.07 -47.76 -50.70
C THR A 256 20.57 -46.97 -51.93
N ILE A 257 21.88 -46.79 -52.02
CA ILE A 257 22.54 -46.09 -53.12
C ILE A 257 22.73 -47.08 -54.24
N SER A 258 22.43 -46.69 -55.49
CA SER A 258 22.56 -47.57 -56.70
C SER A 258 21.76 -48.86 -56.65
N GLY A 259 20.80 -49.03 -55.68
CA GLY A 259 20.03 -50.25 -55.54
C GLY A 259 20.66 -51.32 -54.68
N ASP A 260 22.00 -51.38 -54.58
CA ASP A 260 22.75 -52.37 -53.82
C ASP A 260 23.89 -51.79 -52.93
N ASN A 261 24.02 -50.45 -52.86
CA ASN A 261 25.12 -49.73 -52.19
C ASN A 261 26.51 -49.92 -52.88
N ILE A 262 26.54 -50.34 -54.10
CA ILE A 262 27.79 -50.51 -54.90
C ILE A 262 27.63 -49.64 -56.15
N ILE A 263 28.55 -48.70 -56.37
CA ILE A 263 28.59 -47.92 -57.61
C ILE A 263 29.54 -48.65 -58.60
N ASN A 264 28.95 -49.29 -59.63
CA ASN A 264 29.74 -49.97 -60.67
C ASN A 264 30.20 -48.96 -61.77
N ALA A 265 30.98 -49.41 -62.74
CA ALA A 265 31.55 -48.52 -63.77
C ALA A 265 30.52 -47.88 -64.69
N ALA A 266 29.38 -48.50 -64.89
CA ALA A 266 28.29 -47.91 -65.68
C ALA A 266 27.52 -46.81 -64.90
N GLU A 267 27.30 -47.04 -63.64
CA GLU A 267 26.65 -46.09 -62.70
C GLU A 267 27.52 -44.88 -62.38
N ALA A 268 28.86 -45.11 -62.30
CA ALA A 268 29.82 -44.03 -62.09
C ALA A 268 29.88 -43.01 -63.24
N GLY A 269 29.43 -43.45 -64.44
CA GLY A 269 29.32 -42.57 -65.61
C GLY A 269 27.96 -41.80 -65.72
N SER A 270 27.06 -41.98 -64.79
CA SER A 270 25.71 -41.42 -64.83
C SER A 270 25.40 -40.56 -63.57
N ALA A 271 24.39 -39.71 -63.67
CA ALA A 271 23.92 -38.98 -62.50
C ALA A 271 23.25 -39.95 -61.50
N LEU A 272 23.64 -39.89 -60.23
CA LEU A 272 23.10 -40.69 -59.16
C LEU A 272 22.16 -39.85 -58.28
N THR A 273 20.95 -40.33 -58.03
CA THR A 273 20.02 -39.71 -57.13
C THR A 273 20.17 -40.33 -55.73
N LEU A 274 20.47 -39.50 -54.74
CA LEU A 274 20.40 -39.89 -53.34
C LEU A 274 19.00 -39.57 -52.82
N SER A 275 18.37 -40.51 -52.19
CA SER A 275 17.03 -40.36 -51.58
C SER A 275 17.03 -40.84 -50.13
N GLY A 276 15.98 -40.43 -49.39
CA GLY A 276 15.84 -40.79 -47.99
C GLY A 276 14.52 -40.25 -47.41
N THR A 277 14.29 -40.45 -46.14
CA THR A 277 13.16 -39.97 -45.35
C THR A 277 13.63 -39.34 -44.09
#